data_fcb8a13d48dbb353cf9006168abb4bf4
#
_entry.id   fcb8a13d48dbb353cf9006168abb4bf4
#
_cell.length_a   1.000
_cell.length_b   1.000
_cell.length_c   1.000
_cell.angle_alpha   90.00
_cell.angle_beta   90.00
_cell.angle_gamma   90.00
#
_symmetry.space_group_name_H-M   'P 1'
#
loop_
_entity.id
_entity.type
_entity.pdbx_description
1 polymer ?
#
loop_
_entity_poly.entity_id
_entity_poly.type
_entity_poly.pdbx_seq_one_letter_code
_entity_poly.pdbx_strand_id
1 'polypeptide(L)'
;MSDSPRIIKKYPNRRLYDTANSGYITLADVKQMILADLEFQVIDAKTGDDITRTILLQIILEEEAGGMPMFSSAMLAQMIRFYGSAQQTIMGQYIEQNVTAFLAIQHKLQDQAKQIYGDKMMITPDLWKQFMQMQAPAMQGMFGNYLEQWFLEAVENKS
;
A
#
# COMPACT_ATOMS: atom_id res chain seq x y z
N MET A 1 -11.91 -26.27 -2.61
CA MET A 1 -11.30 -24.94 -2.65
C MET A 1 -9.82 -25.07 -2.91
N SER A 2 -9.38 -24.56 -4.02
CA SER A 2 -7.94 -24.54 -4.28
C SER A 2 -7.34 -23.34 -3.52
N ASP A 3 -6.40 -23.63 -2.65
CA ASP A 3 -5.63 -22.60 -1.97
C ASP A 3 -4.56 -21.99 -2.88
N SER A 4 -4.59 -22.35 -4.17
CA SER A 4 -3.64 -21.85 -5.14
C SER A 4 -3.98 -20.41 -5.55
N PRO A 5 -3.00 -19.51 -5.57
CA PRO A 5 -3.26 -18.17 -6.06
C PRO A 5 -3.59 -18.18 -7.54
N ARG A 6 -4.41 -17.21 -7.96
CA ARG A 6 -4.74 -17.03 -9.37
C ARG A 6 -3.49 -16.62 -10.13
N ILE A 7 -3.26 -17.24 -11.28
CA ILE A 7 -2.08 -16.94 -12.09
C ILE A 7 -2.47 -16.01 -13.21
N ILE A 8 -1.76 -14.89 -13.30
CA ILE A 8 -1.86 -13.92 -14.38
C ILE A 8 -0.55 -13.96 -15.14
N LYS A 9 -0.61 -14.03 -16.46
CA LYS A 9 0.57 -14.05 -17.30
C LYS A 9 0.75 -12.72 -18.00
N LYS A 10 1.97 -12.19 -17.97
CA LYS A 10 2.32 -11.00 -18.72
C LYS A 10 3.08 -11.38 -19.97
N TYR A 11 2.57 -10.92 -21.13
CA TYR A 11 3.15 -11.17 -22.43
C TYR A 11 4.06 -10.02 -22.86
N PRO A 12 4.97 -10.24 -23.85
CA PRO A 12 5.89 -9.17 -24.27
C PRO A 12 5.22 -7.90 -24.79
N ASN A 13 3.97 -8.00 -25.26
CA ASN A 13 3.19 -6.83 -25.70
C ASN A 13 2.57 -6.05 -24.54
N ARG A 14 3.04 -6.28 -23.31
CA ARG A 14 2.56 -5.65 -22.06
C ARG A 14 1.12 -6.01 -21.70
N ARG A 15 0.53 -7.00 -22.35
CA ARG A 15 -0.82 -7.46 -22.03
C ARG A 15 -0.78 -8.47 -20.90
N LEU A 16 -1.77 -8.33 -20.00
CA LEU A 16 -1.96 -9.26 -18.90
C LEU A 16 -3.09 -10.22 -19.26
N TYR A 17 -2.86 -11.49 -19.00
CA TYR A 17 -3.83 -12.55 -19.30
C TYR A 17 -4.19 -13.29 -18.02
N ASP A 18 -5.48 -13.30 -17.71
CA ASP A 18 -6.00 -13.99 -16.52
C ASP A 18 -6.29 -15.44 -16.89
N THR A 19 -5.50 -16.38 -16.36
CA THR A 19 -5.66 -17.79 -16.68
C THR A 19 -6.93 -18.39 -16.09
N ALA A 20 -7.48 -17.81 -15.03
CA ALA A 20 -8.71 -18.31 -14.40
C ALA A 20 -9.94 -18.00 -15.27
N ASN A 21 -10.00 -16.81 -15.86
CA ASN A 21 -11.12 -16.38 -16.69
C ASN A 21 -10.84 -16.44 -18.18
N SER A 22 -9.63 -16.90 -18.55
CA SER A 22 -9.21 -17.05 -19.94
C SER A 22 -9.40 -15.80 -20.79
N GLY A 23 -9.01 -14.64 -20.25
CA GLY A 23 -9.17 -13.37 -20.94
C GLY A 23 -8.10 -12.37 -20.56
N TYR A 24 -7.94 -11.37 -21.43
CA TYR A 24 -7.02 -10.27 -21.16
C TYR A 24 -7.62 -9.32 -20.13
N ILE A 25 -6.77 -8.81 -19.25
CA ILE A 25 -7.17 -7.87 -18.20
C ILE A 25 -6.23 -6.67 -18.20
N THR A 26 -6.67 -5.60 -17.53
CA THR A 26 -5.89 -4.38 -17.39
C THR A 26 -5.32 -4.27 -15.98
N LEU A 27 -4.43 -3.29 -15.76
CA LEU A 27 -3.94 -2.99 -14.41
C LEU A 27 -5.09 -2.58 -13.48
N ALA A 28 -6.11 -1.90 -14.02
CA ALA A 28 -7.29 -1.54 -13.24
C ALA A 28 -8.04 -2.79 -12.75
N ASP A 29 -8.09 -3.83 -13.57
CA ASP A 29 -8.70 -5.10 -13.16
C ASP A 29 -7.90 -5.76 -12.05
N VAL A 30 -6.56 -5.74 -12.14
CA VAL A 30 -5.69 -6.28 -11.08
C VAL A 30 -5.91 -5.51 -9.77
N LYS A 31 -6.03 -4.18 -9.86
CA LYS A 31 -6.34 -3.36 -8.69
C LYS A 31 -7.65 -3.81 -8.03
N GLN A 32 -8.69 -4.08 -8.83
CA GLN A 32 -9.96 -4.56 -8.29
C GLN A 32 -9.82 -5.91 -7.60
N MET A 33 -8.95 -6.78 -8.12
CA MET A 33 -8.66 -8.06 -7.47
C MET A 33 -8.04 -7.85 -6.09
N ILE A 34 -7.12 -6.89 -5.98
CA ILE A 34 -6.50 -6.56 -4.70
C ILE A 34 -7.55 -6.03 -3.72
N LEU A 35 -8.41 -5.14 -4.17
CA LEU A 35 -9.47 -4.57 -3.34
C LEU A 35 -10.48 -5.63 -2.88
N ALA A 36 -10.61 -6.71 -3.64
CA ALA A 36 -11.48 -7.83 -3.30
C ALA A 36 -10.75 -8.91 -2.48
N ASP A 37 -9.53 -8.66 -2.05
CA ASP A 37 -8.69 -9.60 -1.27
C ASP A 37 -8.45 -10.94 -1.99
N LEU A 38 -8.39 -10.92 -3.31
CA LEU A 38 -8.08 -12.11 -4.09
C LEU A 38 -6.57 -12.32 -4.15
N GLU A 39 -6.12 -13.54 -3.89
CA GLU A 39 -4.72 -13.89 -4.02
C GLU A 39 -4.38 -14.17 -5.48
N PHE A 40 -3.28 -13.61 -5.95
CA PHE A 40 -2.85 -13.80 -7.33
C PHE A 40 -1.33 -13.68 -7.42
N GLN A 41 -0.79 -14.21 -8.51
CA GLN A 41 0.60 -14.04 -8.89
C GLN A 41 0.65 -13.60 -10.35
N VAL A 42 1.56 -12.70 -10.67
CA VAL A 42 1.82 -12.30 -12.05
C VAL A 42 3.15 -12.91 -12.49
N ILE A 43 3.10 -13.70 -13.54
CA ILE A 43 4.26 -14.43 -14.06
C ILE A 43 4.57 -13.89 -15.46
N ASP A 44 5.85 -13.66 -15.74
CA ASP A 44 6.29 -13.33 -17.09
C ASP A 44 6.13 -14.58 -17.97
N ALA A 45 5.31 -14.48 -19.02
CA ALA A 45 5.02 -15.62 -19.88
C ALA A 45 6.26 -16.14 -20.63
N LYS A 46 7.24 -15.26 -20.86
CA LYS A 46 8.45 -15.59 -21.59
C LYS A 46 9.51 -16.25 -20.71
N THR A 47 9.74 -15.71 -19.51
CA THR A 47 10.82 -16.15 -18.63
C THR A 47 10.35 -17.05 -17.49
N GLY A 48 9.07 -17.01 -17.14
CA GLY A 48 8.53 -17.73 -15.99
C GLY A 48 8.77 -17.05 -14.65
N ASP A 49 9.39 -15.88 -14.66
CA ASP A 49 9.70 -15.15 -13.42
C ASP A 49 8.44 -14.57 -12.79
N ASP A 50 8.43 -14.54 -11.46
CA ASP A 50 7.37 -13.87 -10.71
C ASP A 50 7.62 -12.36 -10.73
N ILE A 51 6.73 -11.63 -11.38
CA ILE A 51 6.82 -10.17 -11.51
C ILE A 51 5.67 -9.47 -10.79
N THR A 52 5.06 -10.14 -9.82
CA THR A 52 3.94 -9.57 -9.05
C THR A 52 4.31 -8.22 -8.44
N ARG A 53 5.47 -8.16 -7.80
CA ARG A 53 5.94 -6.92 -7.16
C ARG A 53 6.05 -5.77 -8.16
N THR A 54 6.56 -6.03 -9.35
CA THR A 54 6.70 -5.04 -10.42
C THR A 54 5.32 -4.50 -10.84
N ILE A 55 4.34 -5.38 -10.97
CA ILE A 55 2.99 -5.00 -11.34
C ILE A 55 2.33 -4.15 -10.23
N LEU A 56 2.53 -4.51 -8.98
CA LEU A 56 2.02 -3.73 -7.85
C LEU A 56 2.62 -2.32 -7.83
N LEU A 57 3.91 -2.19 -8.12
CA LEU A 57 4.57 -0.88 -8.23
C LEU A 57 3.99 -0.06 -9.37
N GLN A 58 3.68 -0.68 -10.51
CA GLN A 58 3.06 0.02 -11.64
C GLN A 58 1.68 0.55 -11.28
N ILE A 59 0.90 -0.21 -10.54
CA ILE A 59 -0.42 0.24 -10.07
C ILE A 59 -0.28 1.46 -9.16
N ILE A 60 0.68 1.42 -8.22
CA ILE A 60 0.94 2.55 -7.33
C ILE A 60 1.35 3.79 -8.13
N LEU A 61 2.24 3.63 -9.12
CA LEU A 61 2.66 4.74 -9.96
C LEU A 61 1.48 5.38 -10.70
N GLU A 62 0.58 4.59 -11.24
CA GLU A 62 -0.59 5.12 -11.93
C GLU A 62 -1.53 5.85 -10.98
N GLU A 63 -1.74 5.31 -9.78
CA GLU A 63 -2.60 5.95 -8.77
C GLU A 63 -1.99 7.27 -8.29
N GLU A 64 -0.67 7.32 -8.10
CA GLU A 64 0.01 8.54 -7.69
C GLU A 64 0.03 9.60 -8.80
N ALA A 65 0.14 9.17 -10.06
CA ALA A 65 0.20 10.10 -11.19
C ALA A 65 -1.16 10.65 -11.60
N GLY A 66 -2.23 9.87 -11.47
CA GLY A 66 -3.52 10.21 -12.05
C GLY A 66 -4.65 10.46 -11.08
N GLY A 67 -4.50 10.08 -9.80
CA GLY A 67 -5.57 10.19 -8.83
C GLY A 67 -5.27 11.20 -7.73
N MET A 68 -5.74 10.90 -6.52
CA MET A 68 -5.37 11.67 -5.33
C MET A 68 -4.07 11.09 -4.77
N PRO A 69 -2.94 11.79 -4.93
CA PRO A 69 -1.66 11.23 -4.49
C PRO A 69 -1.58 11.14 -2.97
N MET A 70 -1.01 10.05 -2.48
CA MET A 70 -0.72 9.86 -1.06
C MET A 70 0.59 10.52 -0.65
N PHE A 71 1.54 10.60 -1.58
CA PHE A 71 2.90 11.04 -1.28
C PHE A 71 3.17 12.40 -1.91
N SER A 72 3.63 13.34 -1.09
CA SER A 72 4.11 14.62 -1.60
C SER A 72 5.45 14.45 -2.31
N SER A 73 5.83 15.46 -3.10
CA SER A 73 7.15 15.46 -3.75
C SER A 73 8.28 15.37 -2.73
N ALA A 74 8.13 16.07 -1.60
CA ALA A 74 9.12 16.04 -0.54
C ALA A 74 9.25 14.63 0.06
N MET A 75 8.12 13.94 0.27
CA MET A 75 8.12 12.58 0.80
C MET A 75 8.77 11.61 -0.19
N LEU A 76 8.43 11.74 -1.47
CA LEU A 76 9.03 10.88 -2.50
C LEU A 76 10.55 11.08 -2.58
N ALA A 77 11.01 12.33 -2.48
CA ALA A 77 12.43 12.62 -2.48
C ALA A 77 13.14 11.98 -1.28
N GLN A 78 12.51 12.03 -0.10
CA GLN A 78 13.06 11.38 1.08
C GLN A 78 13.12 9.87 0.92
N MET A 79 12.09 9.26 0.36
CA MET A 79 12.08 7.82 0.09
C MET A 79 13.22 7.42 -0.84
N ILE A 80 13.46 8.22 -1.88
CA ILE A 80 14.54 7.97 -2.83
C ILE A 80 15.89 7.98 -2.14
N ARG A 81 16.09 8.90 -1.18
CA ARG A 81 17.35 9.02 -0.45
C ARG A 81 17.68 7.80 0.39
N PHE A 82 16.68 6.98 0.75
CA PHE A 82 16.91 5.75 1.51
C PHE A 82 17.40 4.60 0.64
N TYR A 83 17.12 4.65 -0.65
CA TYR A 83 17.57 3.60 -1.55
C TYR A 83 19.10 3.65 -1.68
N GLY A 84 19.71 2.49 -1.54
CA GLY A 84 21.16 2.37 -1.58
C GLY A 84 21.88 2.68 -0.28
N SER A 85 21.15 3.13 0.76
CA SER A 85 21.74 3.35 2.07
C SER A 85 21.64 2.10 2.95
N ALA A 86 22.44 2.04 4.02
CA ALA A 86 22.37 0.94 4.98
C ALA A 86 21.03 0.88 5.71
N GLN A 87 20.27 1.96 5.69
CA GLN A 87 18.98 2.06 6.37
C GLN A 87 17.79 1.61 5.51
N GLN A 88 18.05 1.22 4.28
CA GLN A 88 17.00 0.83 3.34
C GLN A 88 16.12 -0.32 3.88
N THR A 89 16.74 -1.36 4.41
CA THR A 89 16.05 -2.52 4.95
C THR A 89 15.24 -2.15 6.20
N ILE A 90 15.83 -1.35 7.08
CA ILE A 90 15.17 -0.91 8.32
C ILE A 90 13.95 -0.06 7.97
N MET A 91 14.08 0.83 7.00
CA MET A 91 12.97 1.67 6.54
C MET A 91 11.84 0.84 5.96
N GLY A 92 12.18 -0.16 5.14
CA GLY A 92 11.18 -1.05 4.56
C GLY A 92 10.37 -1.78 5.63
N GLN A 93 11.04 -2.32 6.64
CA GLN A 93 10.38 -2.99 7.75
C GLN A 93 9.51 -2.04 8.56
N TYR A 94 10.00 -0.83 8.81
CA TYR A 94 9.26 0.18 9.53
C TYR A 94 7.97 0.56 8.82
N ILE A 95 8.04 0.81 7.51
CA ILE A 95 6.86 1.14 6.70
C ILE A 95 5.87 -0.03 6.72
N GLU A 96 6.35 -1.24 6.54
CA GLU A 96 5.49 -2.43 6.53
C GLU A 96 4.74 -2.59 7.84
N GLN A 97 5.43 -2.45 8.98
CA GLN A 97 4.82 -2.54 10.30
C GLN A 97 3.78 -1.44 10.52
N ASN A 98 4.07 -0.22 10.10
CA ASN A 98 3.15 0.89 10.28
C ASN A 98 1.92 0.79 9.39
N VAL A 99 2.07 0.35 8.15
CA VAL A 99 0.93 0.11 7.27
C VAL A 99 0.05 -1.00 7.83
N THR A 100 0.65 -2.10 8.29
CA THR A 100 -0.09 -3.20 8.89
C THR A 100 -0.86 -2.75 10.12
N ALA A 101 -0.22 -1.97 11.00
CA ALA A 101 -0.87 -1.45 12.20
C ALA A 101 -2.02 -0.50 11.84
N PHE A 102 -1.82 0.35 10.85
CA PHE A 102 -2.85 1.28 10.37
C PHE A 102 -4.08 0.52 9.85
N LEU A 103 -3.85 -0.51 9.03
CA LEU A 103 -4.93 -1.32 8.48
C LEU A 103 -5.69 -2.08 9.58
N ALA A 104 -4.98 -2.57 10.60
CA ALA A 104 -5.60 -3.25 11.73
C ALA A 104 -6.51 -2.30 12.52
N ILE A 105 -6.06 -1.06 12.74
CA ILE A 105 -6.86 -0.04 13.40
C ILE A 105 -8.10 0.29 12.57
N GLN A 106 -7.94 0.42 11.26
CA GLN A 106 -9.05 0.71 10.35
C GLN A 106 -10.11 -0.39 10.41
N HIS A 107 -9.70 -1.66 10.40
CA HIS A 107 -10.61 -2.80 10.52
C HIS A 107 -11.37 -2.78 11.84
N LYS A 108 -10.67 -2.52 12.94
CA LYS A 108 -11.28 -2.44 14.26
C LYS A 108 -12.35 -1.37 14.31
N LEU A 109 -12.07 -0.21 13.71
CA LEU A 109 -13.03 0.89 13.65
C LEU A 109 -14.26 0.54 12.84
N GLN A 110 -14.06 -0.12 11.69
CA GLN A 110 -15.18 -0.55 10.86
C GLN A 110 -16.06 -1.55 11.59
N ASP A 111 -15.46 -2.50 12.30
CA ASP A 111 -16.20 -3.49 13.08
C ASP A 111 -16.97 -2.84 14.22
N GLN A 112 -16.36 -1.90 14.94
CA GLN A 112 -17.03 -1.18 16.00
C GLN A 112 -18.18 -0.31 15.48
N ALA A 113 -17.98 0.34 14.34
CA ALA A 113 -19.01 1.15 13.69
C ALA A 113 -20.18 0.27 13.25
N LYS A 114 -19.91 -0.91 12.73
CA LYS A 114 -20.94 -1.86 12.36
C LYS A 114 -21.74 -2.36 13.55
N GLN A 115 -21.10 -2.55 14.70
CA GLN A 115 -21.79 -2.98 15.91
C GLN A 115 -22.70 -1.90 16.49
N ILE A 116 -22.28 -0.63 16.39
CA ILE A 116 -23.00 0.51 16.98
C ILE A 116 -24.08 1.03 16.02
N TYR A 117 -23.80 1.12 14.74
CA TYR A 117 -24.66 1.79 13.76
C TYR A 117 -25.22 0.86 12.67
N GLY A 118 -24.85 -0.42 12.66
CA GLY A 118 -25.26 -1.38 11.66
C GLY A 118 -24.53 -1.21 10.33
N ASP A 119 -24.95 -2.04 9.35
CA ASP A 119 -24.27 -2.13 8.05
C ASP A 119 -24.40 -0.87 7.19
N LYS A 120 -25.16 0.12 7.63
CA LYS A 120 -25.47 1.31 6.82
C LYS A 120 -24.51 2.45 7.01
N MET A 121 -23.56 2.35 7.94
CA MET A 121 -22.64 3.45 8.18
C MET A 121 -21.29 3.15 7.54
N MET A 122 -21.03 3.82 6.44
CA MET A 122 -19.70 3.87 5.87
C MET A 122 -18.88 4.88 6.66
N ILE A 123 -17.62 4.50 6.95
CA ILE A 123 -16.69 5.46 7.57
C ILE A 123 -16.39 6.52 6.52
N THR A 124 -16.95 7.72 6.72
CA THR A 124 -16.69 8.85 5.85
C THR A 124 -15.30 9.40 6.15
N PRO A 125 -14.66 10.12 5.19
CA PRO A 125 -13.40 10.78 5.45
C PRO A 125 -13.46 11.75 6.64
N ASP A 126 -14.62 12.38 6.88
CA ASP A 126 -14.81 13.29 8.02
C ASP A 126 -14.78 12.54 9.34
N LEU A 127 -15.40 11.37 9.41
CA LEU A 127 -15.37 10.52 10.61
C LEU A 127 -13.96 10.05 10.91
N TRP A 128 -13.23 9.70 9.87
CA TRP A 128 -11.83 9.29 9.96
C TRP A 128 -10.97 10.44 10.48
N LYS A 129 -11.19 11.65 9.98
CA LYS A 129 -10.52 12.86 10.46
C LYS A 129 -10.79 13.12 11.94
N GLN A 130 -12.04 13.00 12.37
CA GLN A 130 -12.40 13.18 13.76
C GLN A 130 -11.72 12.15 14.65
N PHE A 131 -11.68 10.90 14.20
CA PHE A 131 -11.01 9.84 14.95
C PHE A 131 -9.52 10.11 15.07
N MET A 132 -8.87 10.52 13.98
CA MET A 132 -7.45 10.86 13.99
C MET A 132 -7.16 12.05 14.89
N GLN A 133 -8.05 13.03 14.93
CA GLN A 133 -7.92 14.18 15.84
C GLN A 133 -8.07 13.79 17.31
N MET A 134 -8.97 12.87 17.62
CA MET A 134 -9.16 12.41 18.99
C MET A 134 -7.99 11.56 19.49
N GLN A 135 -7.30 10.86 18.58
CA GLN A 135 -6.16 10.03 18.93
C GLN A 135 -4.81 10.66 18.54
N ALA A 136 -4.84 11.84 17.93
CA ALA A 136 -3.63 12.53 17.50
C ALA A 136 -2.62 12.76 18.63
N PRO A 137 -3.00 13.13 19.86
CA PRO A 137 -2.01 13.29 20.93
C PRO A 137 -1.28 12.00 21.26
N ALA A 138 -1.98 10.86 21.26
CA ALA A 138 -1.35 9.57 21.54
C ALA A 138 -0.47 9.11 20.38
N MET A 139 -0.92 9.35 19.14
CA MET A 139 -0.17 9.00 17.96
C MET A 139 1.03 9.92 17.74
N GLN A 140 0.88 11.22 18.01
CA GLN A 140 2.00 12.16 17.92
C GLN A 140 3.08 11.84 18.94
N GLY A 141 2.70 11.36 20.12
CA GLY A 141 3.67 10.93 21.12
C GLY A 141 4.46 9.71 20.71
N MET A 142 3.84 8.78 19.97
CA MET A 142 4.49 7.55 19.51
C MET A 142 5.22 7.72 18.18
N PHE A 143 4.65 8.47 17.24
CA PHE A 143 5.20 8.61 15.89
C PHE A 143 5.94 9.92 15.67
N GLY A 144 5.51 11.01 16.32
CA GLY A 144 6.09 12.33 16.12
C GLY A 144 7.55 12.39 16.53
N ASN A 145 7.89 11.81 17.68
CA ASN A 145 9.27 11.81 18.17
C ASN A 145 10.18 10.94 17.29
N TYR A 146 9.68 9.80 16.81
CA TYR A 146 10.46 8.93 15.93
C TYR A 146 10.72 9.58 14.58
N LEU A 147 9.70 10.19 13.99
CA LEU A 147 9.83 10.86 12.70
C LEU A 147 10.71 12.10 12.81
N GLU A 148 10.58 12.89 13.89
CA GLU A 148 11.41 14.07 14.11
C GLU A 148 12.87 13.70 14.28
N GLN A 149 13.18 12.74 15.14
CA GLN A 149 14.56 12.26 15.32
C GLN A 149 15.14 11.74 14.01
N TRP A 150 14.31 11.04 13.27
CA TRP A 150 14.71 10.45 12.00
C TRP A 150 15.03 11.51 10.95
N PHE A 151 14.19 12.56 10.86
CA PHE A 151 14.42 13.68 9.97
C PHE A 151 15.67 14.47 10.37
N LEU A 152 15.88 14.67 11.67
CA LEU A 152 17.06 15.37 12.17
C LEU A 152 18.35 14.60 11.87
N GLU A 153 18.35 13.28 12.07
CA GLU A 153 19.51 12.45 11.74
C GLU A 153 19.80 12.44 10.23
N ALA A 154 18.75 12.38 9.40
CA ALA A 154 18.92 12.42 7.96
C ALA A 154 19.45 13.76 7.47
N VAL A 155 19.09 14.86 8.13
CA VAL A 155 19.59 16.21 7.81
C VAL A 155 21.03 16.39 8.30
N GLU A 156 21.36 15.86 9.48
CA GLU A 156 22.73 15.96 10.03
C GLU A 156 23.73 15.15 9.22
N ASN A 157 23.35 14.02 8.68
CA ASN A 157 24.22 13.18 7.85
C ASN A 157 24.51 13.80 6.48
N LYS A 158 23.88 14.92 6.13
CA LYS A 158 24.08 15.58 4.84
C LYS A 158 24.95 16.84 4.90
N SER A 159 25.33 17.27 6.08
CA SER A 159 26.19 18.45 6.22
C SER A 159 27.68 18.10 6.24
#